data_62f5f2db1c805043c47a0f26c6becfd6
#
_entry.id   62f5f2db1c805043c47a0f26c6becfd6
#
_cell.length_a   1.000
_cell.length_b   1.000
_cell.length_c   1.000
_cell.angle_alpha   90.00
_cell.angle_beta   90.00
_cell.angle_gamma   90.00
#
_symmetry.space_group_name_H-M   'P 1'
#
loop_
_entity.id
_entity.type
_entity.pdbx_description
1 polymer ?
#
loop_
_entity_poly.entity_id
_entity_poly.type
_entity_poly.pdbx_seq_one_letter_code
_entity_poly.pdbx_strand_id
1 'polypeptide(L)'
;TYTVEKGGKELDQVRVRRGDLRSSAVGTTDDLDLTLAKKDKGEGITTEITLTDKKLTAPVKKGTEAGTVAVYDKNHKKLAEAKLVTLESVKKGGLLSYIGVADEDRGIFLGGLILMIVLVAAIILIMKRMQRKKRARRRAQRNRNMRRKAWEREKDPFKQ
;
A
#
# COMPACT_ATOMS: atom_id res chain seq x y z
N THR A 1 29.44 -30.25 11.80
CA THR A 1 28.15 -29.70 11.40
C THR A 1 28.28 -28.19 11.36
N TYR A 2 27.77 -27.57 10.34
CA TYR A 2 27.73 -26.14 10.17
C TYR A 2 26.26 -25.73 9.91
N THR A 3 25.71 -24.92 10.79
CA THR A 3 24.34 -24.43 10.65
C THR A 3 24.31 -23.25 9.66
N VAL A 4 23.67 -23.42 8.54
CA VAL A 4 23.55 -22.39 7.49
C VAL A 4 22.44 -21.43 7.85
N GLU A 5 21.27 -21.94 8.23
CA GLU A 5 20.13 -21.15 8.67
C GLU A 5 19.53 -21.77 9.93
N LYS A 6 19.17 -20.90 10.88
CA LYS A 6 18.52 -21.32 12.12
C LYS A 6 17.01 -21.44 11.92
N GLY A 7 16.45 -22.51 12.49
CA GLY A 7 15.00 -22.69 12.52
C GLY A 7 14.28 -21.53 13.21
N GLY A 8 13.13 -21.16 12.70
CA GLY A 8 12.34 -20.03 13.21
C GLY A 8 12.87 -18.65 12.87
N LYS A 9 13.99 -18.52 12.16
CA LYS A 9 14.47 -17.23 11.65
C LYS A 9 13.71 -16.86 10.39
N GLU A 10 13.36 -15.58 10.28
CA GLU A 10 12.79 -15.02 9.05
C GLU A 10 13.84 -15.03 7.94
N LEU A 11 13.49 -15.67 6.84
CA LEU A 11 14.33 -15.76 5.65
C LEU A 11 13.77 -14.93 4.50
N ASP A 12 12.43 -14.83 4.40
CA ASP A 12 11.73 -14.06 3.37
C ASP A 12 10.30 -13.73 3.86
N GLN A 13 9.55 -13.00 3.05
CA GLN A 13 8.15 -12.65 3.31
C GLN A 13 7.26 -13.06 2.14
N VAL A 14 6.13 -13.70 2.44
CA VAL A 14 5.09 -14.02 1.47
C VAL A 14 3.90 -13.08 1.63
N ARG A 15 3.39 -12.56 0.52
CA ARG A 15 2.19 -11.71 0.51
C ARG A 15 0.95 -12.51 0.90
N VAL A 16 0.10 -11.91 1.76
CA VAL A 16 -1.19 -12.49 2.14
C VAL A 16 -2.34 -11.59 1.66
N ARG A 17 -3.27 -12.18 0.93
CA ARG A 17 -4.49 -11.49 0.46
C ARG A 17 -5.62 -11.70 1.45
N ARG A 18 -6.45 -10.66 1.65
CA ARG A 18 -7.62 -10.68 2.54
C ARG A 18 -7.26 -10.97 4.01
N GLY A 19 -6.01 -10.75 4.40
CA GLY A 19 -5.53 -10.89 5.76
C GLY A 19 -5.64 -9.59 6.56
N ASP A 20 -5.53 -9.72 7.87
CA ASP A 20 -5.30 -8.62 8.81
C ASP A 20 -3.89 -8.03 8.61
N LEU A 21 -2.93 -8.87 8.20
CA LEU A 21 -1.59 -8.48 7.80
C LEU A 21 -1.41 -8.60 6.27
N ARG A 22 -0.56 -7.73 5.71
CA ARG A 22 -0.26 -7.69 4.27
C ARG A 22 0.70 -8.79 3.83
N SER A 23 1.59 -9.20 4.71
CA SER A 23 2.60 -10.24 4.50
C SER A 23 2.76 -11.08 5.75
N SER A 24 3.34 -12.27 5.59
CA SER A 24 3.75 -13.15 6.67
C SER A 24 5.20 -13.52 6.48
N ALA A 25 5.97 -13.48 7.56
CA ALA A 25 7.34 -13.98 7.57
C ALA A 25 7.35 -15.48 7.31
N VAL A 26 8.30 -15.92 6.49
CA VAL A 26 8.55 -17.34 6.22
C VAL A 26 9.97 -17.73 6.62
N GLY A 27 10.12 -18.95 7.08
CA GLY A 27 11.39 -19.52 7.51
C GLY A 27 11.33 -21.03 7.56
N THR A 28 12.42 -21.65 7.98
CA THR A 28 12.46 -23.09 8.22
C THR A 28 11.94 -23.44 9.61
N THR A 29 11.34 -24.61 9.77
CA THR A 29 10.91 -25.10 11.09
C THR A 29 12.10 -25.48 11.94
N ASP A 30 13.06 -26.17 11.33
CA ASP A 30 14.25 -26.71 11.99
C ASP A 30 15.52 -26.04 11.47
N ASP A 31 16.61 -26.18 12.23
CA ASP A 31 17.93 -25.71 11.80
C ASP A 31 18.34 -26.40 10.51
N LEU A 32 18.81 -25.66 9.54
CA LEU A 32 19.36 -26.19 8.30
C LEU A 32 20.85 -26.43 8.47
N ASP A 33 21.17 -27.62 8.89
CA ASP A 33 22.54 -28.06 9.19
C ASP A 33 23.19 -28.74 7.99
N LEU A 34 24.40 -28.31 7.66
CA LEU A 34 25.25 -28.96 6.67
C LEU A 34 26.46 -29.64 7.32
N THR A 35 26.74 -30.85 6.88
CA THR A 35 27.99 -31.50 7.19
C THR A 35 29.01 -31.21 6.09
N LEU A 36 29.84 -30.19 6.32
CA LEU A 36 30.90 -29.79 5.39
C LEU A 36 32.24 -30.38 5.77
N ALA A 37 33.10 -30.68 4.77
CA ALA A 37 34.48 -31.05 5.00
C ALA A 37 35.22 -29.88 5.70
N LYS A 38 36.16 -30.22 6.61
CA LYS A 38 36.90 -29.21 7.40
C LYS A 38 37.63 -28.13 6.59
N LYS A 39 37.86 -28.36 5.30
CA LYS A 39 38.49 -27.40 4.37
C LYS A 39 37.53 -26.33 3.83
N ASP A 40 36.23 -26.62 3.76
CA ASP A 40 35.23 -25.72 3.20
C ASP A 40 34.44 -25.04 4.33
N LYS A 41 35.04 -24.04 4.96
CA LYS A 41 34.44 -23.27 6.07
C LYS A 41 33.24 -22.39 5.65
N GLY A 42 32.34 -22.89 4.79
CA GLY A 42 31.17 -22.13 4.34
C GLY A 42 31.44 -21.09 3.24
N GLU A 43 32.66 -21.03 2.70
CA GLU A 43 32.96 -20.15 1.55
C GLU A 43 32.32 -20.69 0.27
N GLY A 44 31.53 -19.81 -0.41
CA GLY A 44 30.87 -20.14 -1.67
C GLY A 44 29.58 -20.94 -1.54
N ILE A 45 28.95 -20.93 -0.37
CA ILE A 45 27.61 -21.48 -0.17
C ILE A 45 26.60 -20.40 -0.56
N THR A 46 25.62 -20.74 -1.42
CA THR A 46 24.53 -19.88 -1.83
C THR A 46 23.20 -20.48 -1.39
N THR A 47 22.36 -19.68 -0.76
CA THR A 47 21.00 -20.07 -0.38
C THR A 47 20.02 -19.51 -1.39
N GLU A 48 19.19 -20.37 -1.97
CA GLU A 48 18.14 -20.00 -2.91
C GLU A 48 16.77 -20.29 -2.31
N ILE A 49 15.91 -19.29 -2.29
CA ILE A 49 14.55 -19.36 -1.76
C ILE A 49 13.57 -19.42 -2.93
N THR A 50 12.77 -20.46 -2.97
CA THR A 50 11.70 -20.62 -3.96
C THR A 50 10.36 -20.66 -3.27
N LEU A 51 9.56 -19.62 -3.46
CA LEU A 51 8.17 -19.58 -2.97
C LEU A 51 7.27 -20.34 -3.94
N THR A 52 6.49 -21.30 -3.44
CA THR A 52 5.51 -22.07 -4.23
C THR A 52 4.42 -21.15 -4.77
N ASP A 53 3.90 -20.27 -3.90
CA ASP A 53 2.93 -19.27 -4.24
C ASP A 53 3.44 -17.87 -3.87
N LYS A 54 3.44 -16.95 -4.83
CA LYS A 54 3.79 -15.54 -4.59
C LYS A 54 2.78 -14.83 -3.67
N LYS A 55 1.59 -15.41 -3.46
CA LYS A 55 0.50 -14.83 -2.67
C LYS A 55 -0.32 -15.92 -2.00
N LEU A 56 -0.36 -15.92 -0.68
CA LEU A 56 -1.27 -16.74 0.11
C LEU A 56 -2.61 -16.01 0.29
N THR A 57 -3.67 -16.74 0.63
CA THR A 57 -4.99 -16.16 0.95
C THR A 57 -5.35 -16.47 2.39
N ALA A 58 -5.66 -15.44 3.16
CA ALA A 58 -6.07 -15.60 4.56
C ALA A 58 -7.39 -16.37 4.69
N PRO A 59 -7.58 -17.17 5.76
CA PRO A 59 -6.68 -17.27 6.91
C PRO A 59 -5.50 -18.21 6.64
N VAL A 60 -4.29 -17.83 7.10
CA VAL A 60 -3.07 -18.62 7.00
C VAL A 60 -2.63 -18.98 8.43
N LYS A 61 -2.40 -20.25 8.69
CA LYS A 61 -1.93 -20.72 9.99
C LYS A 61 -0.40 -20.72 10.02
N LYS A 62 0.19 -20.47 11.19
CA LYS A 62 1.62 -20.72 11.42
C LYS A 62 1.96 -22.17 11.03
N GLY A 63 3.08 -22.36 10.33
CA GLY A 63 3.49 -23.67 9.82
C GLY A 63 2.87 -24.06 8.46
N THR A 64 2.11 -23.15 7.81
CA THR A 64 1.63 -23.39 6.44
C THR A 64 2.82 -23.36 5.48
N GLU A 65 2.93 -24.38 4.63
CA GLU A 65 3.99 -24.49 3.63
C GLU A 65 3.87 -23.34 2.62
N ALA A 66 4.97 -22.60 2.42
CA ALA A 66 5.04 -21.43 1.56
C ALA A 66 6.05 -21.59 0.42
N GLY A 67 6.94 -22.58 0.53
CA GLY A 67 7.97 -22.81 -0.47
C GLY A 67 9.07 -23.76 0.01
N THR A 68 10.23 -23.62 -0.61
CA THR A 68 11.44 -24.38 -0.28
C THR A 68 12.64 -23.46 -0.22
N VAL A 69 13.59 -23.78 0.62
CA VAL A 69 14.93 -23.20 0.64
C VAL A 69 15.93 -24.28 0.26
N ALA A 70 16.76 -24.01 -0.73
CA ALA A 70 17.80 -24.90 -1.18
C ALA A 70 19.18 -24.25 -0.99
N VAL A 71 20.14 -25.04 -0.60
CA VAL A 71 21.52 -24.60 -0.39
C VAL A 71 22.41 -25.27 -1.42
N TYR A 72 23.18 -24.45 -2.12
CA TYR A 72 24.10 -24.87 -3.18
C TYR A 72 25.56 -24.59 -2.82
N ASP A 73 26.47 -25.39 -3.34
CA ASP A 73 27.88 -25.08 -3.31
C ASP A 73 28.27 -24.12 -4.48
N LYS A 74 29.55 -23.74 -4.53
CA LYS A 74 30.14 -22.92 -5.60
C LYS A 74 30.03 -23.52 -7.00
N ASN A 75 29.76 -24.82 -7.13
CA ASN A 75 29.59 -25.54 -8.39
C ASN A 75 28.09 -25.72 -8.73
N HIS A 76 27.20 -25.01 -8.06
CA HIS A 76 25.75 -25.14 -8.18
C HIS A 76 25.20 -26.55 -7.88
N LYS A 77 25.98 -27.34 -7.09
CA LYS A 77 25.50 -28.62 -6.60
C LYS A 77 24.64 -28.41 -5.36
N LYS A 78 23.41 -28.94 -5.36
CA LYS A 78 22.49 -28.86 -4.23
C LYS A 78 23.04 -29.69 -3.07
N LEU A 79 23.24 -29.03 -1.93
CA LEU A 79 23.77 -29.62 -0.71
C LEU A 79 22.64 -30.03 0.25
N ALA A 80 21.64 -29.20 0.39
CA ALA A 80 20.49 -29.46 1.24
C ALA A 80 19.24 -28.72 0.71
N GLU A 81 18.08 -29.17 1.19
CA GLU A 81 16.79 -28.53 0.93
C GLU A 81 15.93 -28.64 2.18
N ALA A 82 15.21 -27.59 2.52
CA ALA A 82 14.23 -27.59 3.58
C ALA A 82 12.93 -26.88 3.12
N LYS A 83 11.82 -27.22 3.78
CA LYS A 83 10.54 -26.54 3.53
C LYS A 83 10.51 -25.19 4.21
N LEU A 84 10.03 -24.20 3.49
CA LEU A 84 9.70 -22.90 4.05
C LEU A 84 8.24 -22.90 4.52
N VAL A 85 8.04 -22.47 5.75
CA VAL A 85 6.74 -22.37 6.37
C VAL A 85 6.50 -20.95 6.90
N THR A 86 5.25 -20.58 7.04
CA THR A 86 4.87 -19.30 7.66
C THR A 86 5.20 -19.35 9.16
N LEU A 87 5.90 -18.34 9.65
CA LEU A 87 6.30 -18.22 11.06
C LEU A 87 5.18 -17.64 11.93
N GLU A 88 4.24 -16.97 11.31
CA GLU A 88 3.10 -16.32 11.96
C GLU A 88 1.76 -16.75 11.35
N SER A 89 0.71 -16.66 12.14
CA SER A 89 -0.64 -16.89 11.65
C SER A 89 -1.27 -15.57 11.24
N VAL A 90 -1.82 -15.51 10.02
CA VAL A 90 -2.55 -14.35 9.50
C VAL A 90 -4.04 -14.66 9.51
N LYS A 91 -4.80 -13.86 10.25
CA LYS A 91 -6.25 -14.00 10.33
C LYS A 91 -6.93 -13.37 9.12
N LYS A 92 -8.20 -13.71 8.92
CA LYS A 92 -9.02 -13.04 7.92
C LYS A 92 -9.23 -11.58 8.33
N GLY A 93 -8.87 -10.66 7.46
CA GLY A 93 -9.01 -9.22 7.69
C GLY A 93 -10.46 -8.75 7.58
N GLY A 94 -10.71 -7.51 8.01
CA GLY A 94 -12.01 -6.85 7.95
C GLY A 94 -12.46 -6.51 6.52
N LEU A 95 -13.56 -5.75 6.40
CA LEU A 95 -14.15 -5.37 5.10
C LEU A 95 -13.16 -4.68 4.15
N LEU A 96 -12.25 -3.87 4.69
CA LEU A 96 -11.25 -3.16 3.89
C LEU A 96 -10.20 -4.09 3.27
N SER A 97 -9.97 -5.27 3.86
CA SER A 97 -9.02 -6.25 3.31
C SER A 97 -9.47 -6.84 1.96
N TYR A 98 -10.78 -6.81 1.68
CA TYR A 98 -11.33 -7.24 0.37
C TYR A 98 -10.95 -6.30 -0.77
N ILE A 99 -10.75 -5.01 -0.48
CA ILE A 99 -10.25 -4.01 -1.44
C ILE A 99 -8.72 -3.84 -1.40
N GLY A 100 -8.02 -4.73 -0.66
CA GLY A 100 -6.57 -4.76 -0.62
C GLY A 100 -5.92 -3.89 0.46
N VAL A 101 -6.71 -3.33 1.38
CA VAL A 101 -6.21 -2.58 2.54
C VAL A 101 -6.12 -3.55 3.72
N ALA A 102 -4.91 -3.85 4.18
CA ALA A 102 -4.71 -4.64 5.39
C ALA A 102 -5.16 -3.86 6.63
N ASP A 103 -5.54 -4.56 7.70
CA ASP A 103 -6.01 -3.90 8.92
C ASP A 103 -4.91 -3.03 9.57
N GLU A 104 -3.64 -3.39 9.38
CA GLU A 104 -2.49 -2.59 9.81
C GLU A 104 -2.43 -1.20 9.12
N ASP A 105 -2.85 -1.10 7.86
CA ASP A 105 -2.86 0.14 7.06
C ASP A 105 -4.15 0.95 7.22
N ARG A 106 -5.12 0.45 7.98
CA ARG A 106 -6.46 1.02 8.10
C ARG A 106 -6.45 2.48 8.58
N GLY A 107 -5.57 2.80 9.54
CA GLY A 107 -5.44 4.17 10.07
C GLY A 107 -4.96 5.16 9.01
N ILE A 108 -3.96 4.76 8.22
CA ILE A 108 -3.39 5.60 7.14
C ILE A 108 -4.44 5.80 6.03
N PHE A 109 -5.15 4.74 5.65
CA PHE A 109 -6.19 4.81 4.64
C PHE A 109 -7.35 5.73 5.04
N LEU A 110 -7.86 5.60 6.28
CA LEU A 110 -8.93 6.46 6.80
C LEU A 110 -8.47 7.92 6.93
N GLY A 111 -7.25 8.15 7.40
CA GLY A 111 -6.65 9.49 7.47
C GLY A 111 -6.56 10.15 6.09
N GLY A 112 -6.09 9.42 5.09
CA GLY A 112 -6.02 9.88 3.71
C GLY A 112 -7.41 10.20 3.11
N LEU A 113 -8.41 9.38 3.40
CA LEU A 113 -9.79 9.60 2.96
C LEU A 113 -10.38 10.88 3.58
N ILE A 114 -10.20 11.09 4.88
CA ILE A 114 -10.65 12.31 5.57
C ILE A 114 -9.99 13.54 4.96
N LEU A 115 -8.67 13.50 4.76
CA LEU A 115 -7.93 14.59 4.15
C LEU A 115 -8.48 14.94 2.76
N MET A 116 -8.75 13.93 1.94
CA MET A 116 -9.34 14.12 0.61
C MET A 116 -10.70 14.79 0.68
N ILE A 117 -11.57 14.39 1.61
CA ILE A 117 -12.90 14.99 1.80
C ILE A 117 -12.77 16.47 2.19
N VAL A 118 -11.84 16.81 3.11
CA VAL A 118 -11.58 18.19 3.53
C VAL A 118 -11.10 19.04 2.36
N LEU A 119 -10.20 18.54 1.54
CA LEU A 119 -9.70 19.24 0.34
C LEU A 119 -10.82 19.50 -0.65
N VAL A 120 -11.65 18.51 -0.94
CA VAL A 120 -12.81 18.67 -1.84
C VAL A 120 -13.79 19.72 -1.30
N ALA A 121 -14.09 19.67 0.00
CA ALA A 121 -14.95 20.66 0.64
C ALA A 121 -14.36 22.08 0.54
N ALA A 122 -13.06 22.23 0.77
CA ALA A 122 -12.38 23.53 0.62
C ALA A 122 -12.46 24.07 -0.82
N ILE A 123 -12.25 23.22 -1.82
CA ILE A 123 -12.37 23.59 -3.24
C ILE A 123 -13.80 24.09 -3.54
N ILE A 124 -14.82 23.35 -3.08
CA ILE A 124 -16.22 23.72 -3.27
C ILE A 124 -16.53 25.09 -2.63
N LEU A 125 -16.02 25.33 -1.41
CA LEU A 125 -16.19 26.61 -0.72
C LEU A 125 -15.53 27.77 -1.49
N ILE A 126 -14.30 27.57 -1.98
CA ILE A 126 -13.59 28.55 -2.79
C ILE A 126 -14.37 28.86 -4.08
N MET A 127 -14.85 27.84 -4.77
CA MET A 127 -15.66 27.99 -5.98
C MET A 127 -16.95 28.78 -5.70
N LYS A 128 -17.68 28.46 -4.62
CA LYS A 128 -18.88 29.20 -4.20
C LYS A 128 -18.56 30.68 -3.90
N ARG A 129 -17.42 30.95 -3.19
CA ARG A 129 -16.99 32.34 -2.93
C ARG A 129 -16.67 33.09 -4.22
N MET A 130 -15.98 32.47 -5.17
CA MET A 130 -15.69 33.10 -6.47
C MET A 130 -16.96 33.37 -7.27
N GLN A 131 -17.91 32.44 -7.30
CA GLN A 131 -19.18 32.63 -7.96
C GLN A 131 -20.00 33.80 -7.36
N ARG A 132 -20.03 33.90 -6.02
CA ARG A 132 -20.69 35.03 -5.33
C ARG A 132 -20.04 36.36 -5.72
N LYS A 133 -18.70 36.46 -5.75
CA LYS A 133 -17.99 37.66 -6.20
C LYS A 133 -18.28 38.00 -7.67
N LYS A 134 -18.33 37.02 -8.57
CA LYS A 134 -18.68 37.19 -9.98
C LYS A 134 -20.12 37.71 -10.13
N ARG A 135 -21.07 37.15 -9.39
CA ARG A 135 -22.49 37.61 -9.40
C ARG A 135 -22.62 39.03 -8.86
N ALA A 136 -21.94 39.39 -7.78
CA ALA A 136 -21.92 40.73 -7.22
C ALA A 136 -21.35 41.76 -8.22
N ARG A 137 -20.23 41.44 -8.89
CA ARG A 137 -19.64 42.30 -9.93
C ARG A 137 -20.59 42.53 -11.11
N ARG A 138 -21.26 41.47 -11.59
CA ARG A 138 -22.25 41.58 -12.67
C ARG A 138 -23.45 42.44 -12.27
N ARG A 139 -23.94 42.33 -11.03
CA ARG A 139 -25.03 43.19 -10.52
C ARG A 139 -24.57 44.64 -10.42
N ALA A 140 -23.38 44.90 -9.90
CA ALA A 140 -22.83 46.25 -9.81
C ALA A 140 -22.65 46.90 -11.19
N GLN A 141 -22.17 46.16 -12.18
CA GLN A 141 -22.01 46.63 -13.55
C GLN A 141 -23.37 46.92 -14.21
N ARG A 142 -24.36 46.06 -14.01
CA ARG A 142 -25.73 46.27 -14.49
C ARG A 142 -26.35 47.55 -13.90
N ASN A 143 -26.17 47.81 -12.60
CA ASN A 143 -26.65 49.02 -11.95
C ASN A 143 -25.95 50.28 -12.46
N ARG A 144 -24.63 50.24 -12.71
CA ARG A 144 -23.90 51.35 -13.32
C ARG A 144 -24.43 51.68 -14.73
N ASN A 145 -24.65 50.66 -15.55
CA ASN A 145 -25.19 50.84 -16.89
C ASN A 145 -26.64 51.41 -16.86
N MET A 146 -27.44 50.96 -15.92
CA MET A 146 -28.81 51.50 -15.73
C MET A 146 -28.80 52.98 -15.35
N ARG A 147 -27.93 53.37 -14.38
CA ARG A 147 -27.74 54.76 -13.97
C ARG A 147 -27.24 55.64 -15.13
N ARG A 148 -26.28 55.12 -15.90
CA ARG A 148 -25.79 55.86 -17.08
C ARG A 148 -26.86 56.08 -18.11
N LYS A 149 -27.65 55.07 -18.44
CA LYS A 149 -28.78 55.20 -19.37
C LYS A 149 -29.87 56.15 -18.84
N ALA A 150 -30.16 56.15 -17.53
CA ALA A 150 -31.11 57.08 -16.94
C ALA A 150 -30.61 58.52 -17.07
N TRP A 151 -29.33 58.78 -16.78
CA TRP A 151 -28.72 60.10 -16.91
C TRP A 151 -28.67 60.59 -18.38
N GLU A 152 -28.38 59.69 -19.35
CA GLU A 152 -28.45 60.02 -20.80
C GLU A 152 -29.87 60.43 -21.25
N ARG A 153 -30.90 59.76 -20.72
CA ARG A 153 -32.32 60.15 -21.02
C ARG A 153 -32.74 61.49 -20.42
N GLU A 154 -32.17 61.82 -19.25
CA GLU A 154 -32.48 63.10 -18.60
C GLU A 154 -31.83 64.30 -19.32
N LYS A 155 -30.64 64.06 -19.91
CA LYS A 155 -29.95 65.12 -20.70
C LYS A 155 -30.50 65.40 -22.06
N ASP A 156 -31.07 64.39 -22.72
CA ASP A 156 -31.66 64.57 -24.09
C ASP A 156 -33.12 64.09 -24.09
N PRO A 157 -34.06 64.93 -23.59
CA PRO A 157 -35.49 64.60 -23.54
C PRO A 157 -36.17 64.52 -24.93
N PHE A 158 -35.51 65.00 -26.00
CA PHE A 158 -36.04 65.04 -27.38
C PHE A 158 -35.49 63.88 -28.27
N LYS A 159 -34.68 62.97 -27.78
CA LYS A 159 -34.26 61.75 -28.53
C LYS A 159 -35.23 60.61 -28.24
N GLN A 160 -36.43 60.66 -28.79
CA GLN A 160 -37.32 59.50 -28.97
C GLN A 160 -37.19 58.97 -30.37
#